data_fa8e3a870502f5bebaf0f364624eaf46
#
_entry.id   fa8e3a870502f5bebaf0f364624eaf46
#
_cell.length_a   1.000
_cell.length_b   1.000
_cell.length_c   1.000
_cell.angle_alpha   90.00
_cell.angle_beta   90.00
_cell.angle_gamma   90.00
#
_symmetry.space_group_name_H-M   'P 1'
#
loop_
_entity.id
_entity.type
_entity.pdbx_description
1 polymer ?
#
loop_
_entity_poly.entity_id
_entity_poly.type
_entity_poly.pdbx_seq_one_letter_code
_entity_poly.pdbx_strand_id
1 'polypeptide(L)'
;MRFLPVLIWLAAALLAPLGSRDAMAQEFPELTGRVVDAAGIIPPAEEAALAQKLQAFEARTARQLVVATVPDLQGYDIESYGYQLGRTWGIGSEESDDGALLIVAPNERKVRIEVGYGLEPILTDGLSFLVINREILPRFKQGDMPGGIAAGTDAIIQQLELPPEQAAQAAAAANEQAAQARAGDGIGLFEVIFMLVFLFFFIIPLLRGLRGGKRYRGGFGGGGASGGW
;
A
#
# COMPACT_ATOMS: atom_id res chain seq x y z
N MET A 1 -50.29 28.77 -26.42
CA MET A 1 -48.85 28.75 -26.80
C MET A 1 -48.00 29.52 -25.78
N ARG A 2 -48.11 29.23 -24.45
CA ARG A 2 -47.39 29.95 -23.37
C ARG A 2 -46.38 29.09 -22.61
N PHE A 3 -46.21 27.81 -22.98
CA PHE A 3 -45.28 26.89 -22.29
C PHE A 3 -43.96 26.67 -23.02
N LEU A 4 -43.80 27.20 -24.23
CA LEU A 4 -42.58 27.05 -25.04
C LEU A 4 -41.33 27.69 -24.38
N PRO A 5 -41.39 28.89 -23.77
CA PRO A 5 -40.21 29.49 -23.14
C PRO A 5 -39.77 28.72 -21.87
N VAL A 6 -40.66 28.09 -21.13
CA VAL A 6 -40.31 27.31 -19.93
C VAL A 6 -39.56 26.02 -20.29
N LEU A 7 -39.95 25.39 -21.40
CA LEU A 7 -39.24 24.19 -21.89
C LEU A 7 -37.82 24.49 -22.37
N ILE A 8 -37.63 25.69 -22.99
CA ILE A 8 -36.29 26.14 -23.44
C ILE A 8 -35.37 26.42 -22.24
N TRP A 9 -35.85 27.00 -21.17
CA TRP A 9 -35.09 27.25 -19.95
C TRP A 9 -34.76 25.94 -19.19
N LEU A 10 -35.65 24.96 -19.19
CA LEU A 10 -35.37 23.64 -18.60
C LEU A 10 -34.32 22.86 -19.41
N ALA A 11 -34.37 22.95 -20.75
CA ALA A 11 -33.36 22.33 -21.61
C ALA A 11 -32.00 23.01 -21.50
N ALA A 12 -31.95 24.32 -21.33
CA ALA A 12 -30.70 25.08 -21.11
C ALA A 12 -30.06 24.76 -19.74
N ALA A 13 -30.86 24.49 -18.70
CA ALA A 13 -30.38 24.08 -17.39
C ALA A 13 -29.80 22.65 -17.40
N LEU A 14 -30.25 21.78 -18.32
CA LEU A 14 -29.70 20.42 -18.48
C LEU A 14 -28.37 20.40 -19.25
N LEU A 15 -28.06 21.49 -19.97
CA LEU A 15 -26.79 21.67 -20.71
C LEU A 15 -25.76 22.49 -19.91
N ALA A 16 -26.00 22.77 -18.64
CA ALA A 16 -24.97 23.35 -17.79
C ALA A 16 -23.76 22.37 -17.82
N PRO A 17 -22.56 22.84 -18.20
CA PRO A 17 -21.39 21.97 -18.19
C PRO A 17 -21.25 21.45 -16.77
N LEU A 18 -21.35 20.14 -16.58
CA LEU A 18 -20.85 19.45 -15.40
C LEU A 18 -19.41 19.92 -15.30
N GLY A 19 -19.16 20.83 -14.36
CA GLY A 19 -17.85 21.42 -14.18
C GLY A 19 -16.81 20.32 -14.26
N SER A 20 -15.92 20.43 -15.24
CA SER A 20 -14.73 19.61 -15.31
C SER A 20 -14.06 19.79 -13.96
N ARG A 21 -14.16 18.80 -13.08
CA ARG A 21 -13.18 18.69 -12.01
C ARG A 21 -11.88 18.55 -12.77
N ASP A 22 -11.08 19.61 -12.78
CA ASP A 22 -9.70 19.49 -13.20
C ASP A 22 -9.14 18.31 -12.42
N ALA A 23 -8.90 17.20 -13.13
CA ALA A 23 -8.14 16.10 -12.58
C ALA A 23 -6.76 16.71 -12.34
N MET A 24 -6.50 17.17 -11.13
CA MET A 24 -5.17 17.62 -10.72
C MET A 24 -4.25 16.44 -11.04
N ALA A 25 -3.31 16.65 -11.94
CA ALA A 25 -2.28 15.65 -12.20
C ALA A 25 -1.55 15.41 -10.89
N GLN A 26 -1.37 14.15 -10.53
CA GLN A 26 -0.65 13.77 -9.32
C GLN A 26 0.80 14.28 -9.44
N GLU A 27 1.23 15.07 -8.46
CA GLU A 27 2.59 15.58 -8.41
C GLU A 27 3.46 14.66 -7.57
N PHE A 28 4.55 14.18 -8.15
CA PHE A 28 5.52 13.34 -7.46
C PHE A 28 6.78 14.14 -7.15
N PRO A 29 7.46 13.87 -6.01
CA PRO A 29 8.78 14.42 -5.78
C PRO A 29 9.75 13.95 -6.86
N GLU A 30 10.78 14.73 -7.13
CA GLU A 30 11.82 14.40 -8.08
C GLU A 30 12.72 13.27 -7.53
N LEU A 31 13.10 12.31 -8.37
CA LEU A 31 14.02 11.24 -7.97
C LEU A 31 15.45 11.78 -7.90
N THR A 32 15.88 12.24 -6.73
CA THR A 32 17.20 12.83 -6.51
C THR A 32 18.30 11.82 -6.15
N GLY A 33 17.91 10.59 -5.85
CA GLY A 33 18.83 9.52 -5.44
C GLY A 33 18.12 8.25 -5.00
N ARG A 34 18.81 7.39 -4.25
CA ARG A 34 18.22 6.17 -3.70
C ARG A 34 17.40 6.40 -2.42
N VAL A 35 17.51 7.59 -1.85
CA VAL A 35 16.64 8.08 -0.77
C VAL A 35 16.08 9.42 -1.18
N VAL A 36 14.77 9.59 -1.09
CA VAL A 36 14.06 10.85 -1.34
C VAL A 36 13.22 11.14 -0.09
N ASP A 37 13.73 11.99 0.79
CA ASP A 37 13.06 12.38 2.03
C ASP A 37 12.23 13.65 1.86
N ALA A 38 11.17 13.58 1.03
CA ALA A 38 10.31 14.73 0.79
C ALA A 38 9.46 15.14 2.02
N ALA A 39 9.25 14.23 2.97
CA ALA A 39 8.56 14.53 4.23
C ALA A 39 9.49 15.11 5.31
N GLY A 40 10.81 15.08 5.11
CA GLY A 40 11.79 15.63 6.05
C GLY A 40 11.84 14.91 7.39
N ILE A 41 11.64 13.60 7.40
CA ILE A 41 11.60 12.80 8.64
C ILE A 41 12.89 12.03 8.93
N ILE A 42 13.85 12.01 7.99
CA ILE A 42 15.12 11.31 8.15
C ILE A 42 16.23 12.35 8.45
N PRO A 43 16.94 12.23 9.57
CA PRO A 43 18.09 13.11 9.83
C PRO A 43 19.13 13.05 8.71
N PRO A 44 19.75 14.16 8.30
CA PRO A 44 20.63 14.19 7.13
C PRO A 44 21.80 13.20 7.17
N ALA A 45 22.34 12.92 8.35
CA ALA A 45 23.41 11.93 8.50
C ALA A 45 22.93 10.50 8.25
N GLU A 46 21.71 10.18 8.69
CA GLU A 46 21.08 8.87 8.49
C GLU A 46 20.62 8.70 7.04
N GLU A 47 20.09 9.77 6.43
CA GLU A 47 19.74 9.80 5.01
C GLU A 47 20.97 9.52 4.13
N ALA A 48 22.10 10.20 4.39
CA ALA A 48 23.33 9.97 3.66
C ALA A 48 23.87 8.55 3.84
N ALA A 49 23.82 8.01 5.05
CA ALA A 49 24.25 6.63 5.32
C ALA A 49 23.33 5.60 4.61
N LEU A 50 22.03 5.83 4.62
CA LEU A 50 21.05 4.99 3.94
C LEU A 50 21.25 5.04 2.42
N ALA A 51 21.45 6.22 1.85
CA ALA A 51 21.72 6.41 0.42
C ALA A 51 23.00 5.67 -0.01
N GLN A 52 24.08 5.75 0.76
CA GLN A 52 25.32 5.01 0.49
C GLN A 52 25.10 3.49 0.55
N LYS A 53 24.33 3.00 1.54
CA LYS A 53 23.99 1.59 1.67
C LYS A 53 23.23 1.08 0.45
N LEU A 54 22.23 1.83 0.00
CA LEU A 54 21.41 1.48 -1.16
C LEU A 54 22.21 1.51 -2.47
N GLN A 55 23.07 2.49 -2.65
CA GLN A 55 24.01 2.55 -3.79
C GLN A 55 24.96 1.35 -3.80
N ALA A 56 25.53 1.00 -2.65
CA ALA A 56 26.40 -0.16 -2.52
C ALA A 56 25.66 -1.48 -2.77
N PHE A 57 24.41 -1.60 -2.33
CA PHE A 57 23.55 -2.73 -2.62
C PHE A 57 23.31 -2.89 -4.13
N GLU A 58 22.91 -1.81 -4.81
CA GLU A 58 22.68 -1.81 -6.25
C GLU A 58 23.95 -2.15 -7.04
N ALA A 59 25.10 -1.60 -6.66
CA ALA A 59 26.37 -1.92 -7.30
C ALA A 59 26.78 -3.40 -7.19
N ARG A 60 26.35 -4.11 -6.13
CA ARG A 60 26.63 -5.53 -5.93
C ARG A 60 25.64 -6.45 -6.62
N THR A 61 24.38 -6.06 -6.69
CA THR A 61 23.28 -6.97 -7.08
C THR A 61 22.66 -6.61 -8.42
N ALA A 62 22.93 -5.42 -8.95
CA ALA A 62 22.23 -4.78 -10.07
C ALA A 62 20.72 -4.56 -9.81
N ARG A 63 20.22 -4.83 -8.59
CA ARG A 63 18.83 -4.61 -8.18
C ARG A 63 18.67 -3.22 -7.58
N GLN A 64 17.56 -2.58 -7.86
CA GLN A 64 17.32 -1.23 -7.40
C GLN A 64 16.36 -1.23 -6.20
N LEU A 65 16.78 -0.63 -5.09
CA LEU A 65 15.91 -0.36 -3.94
C LEU A 65 15.94 1.14 -3.65
N VAL A 66 14.76 1.76 -3.63
CA VAL A 66 14.60 3.18 -3.35
C VAL A 66 13.74 3.35 -2.10
N VAL A 67 14.08 4.32 -1.28
CA VAL A 67 13.28 4.75 -0.12
C VAL A 67 12.71 6.13 -0.40
N ALA A 68 11.40 6.27 -0.25
CA ALA A 68 10.70 7.54 -0.40
C ALA A 68 9.92 7.86 0.86
N THR A 69 10.03 9.08 1.35
CA THR A 69 9.06 9.64 2.28
C THR A 69 8.27 10.73 1.58
N VAL A 70 6.96 10.73 1.74
CA VAL A 70 6.08 11.69 1.08
C VAL A 70 5.21 12.39 2.11
N PRO A 71 5.09 13.73 2.07
CA PRO A 71 4.33 14.48 3.07
C PRO A 71 2.82 14.28 2.92
N ASP A 72 2.35 13.96 1.72
CA ASP A 72 0.93 13.88 1.38
C ASP A 72 0.71 12.90 0.21
N LEU A 73 -0.29 12.05 0.35
CA LEU A 73 -0.73 11.14 -0.72
C LEU A 73 -1.73 11.79 -1.70
N GLN A 74 -2.02 13.08 -1.57
CA GLN A 74 -2.89 13.87 -2.44
C GLN A 74 -4.29 13.27 -2.60
N GLY A 75 -4.79 12.63 -1.53
CA GLY A 75 -6.10 11.98 -1.50
C GLY A 75 -6.15 10.59 -2.17
N TYR A 76 -5.03 10.08 -2.65
CA TYR A 76 -4.93 8.71 -3.16
C TYR A 76 -4.70 7.70 -2.03
N ASP A 77 -5.02 6.43 -2.28
CA ASP A 77 -4.52 5.34 -1.45
C ASP A 77 -3.01 5.14 -1.70
N ILE A 78 -2.31 4.58 -0.71
CA ILE A 78 -0.85 4.41 -0.81
C ILE A 78 -0.46 3.40 -1.90
N GLU A 79 -1.33 2.46 -2.21
CA GLU A 79 -1.17 1.47 -3.26
C GLU A 79 -1.11 2.16 -4.64
N SER A 80 -2.14 2.95 -4.94
CA SER A 80 -2.21 3.71 -6.20
C SER A 80 -1.08 4.73 -6.30
N TYR A 81 -0.78 5.42 -5.19
CA TYR A 81 0.30 6.40 -5.15
C TYR A 81 1.66 5.73 -5.40
N GLY A 82 1.96 4.66 -4.70
CA GLY A 82 3.23 3.95 -4.78
C GLY A 82 3.47 3.35 -6.16
N TYR A 83 2.47 2.69 -6.70
CA TYR A 83 2.53 2.14 -8.06
C TYR A 83 2.85 3.22 -9.11
N GLN A 84 2.15 4.36 -9.05
CA GLN A 84 2.38 5.45 -10.00
C GLN A 84 3.74 6.11 -9.79
N LEU A 85 4.17 6.31 -8.55
CA LEU A 85 5.48 6.84 -8.20
C LEU A 85 6.60 5.95 -8.73
N GLY A 86 6.53 4.64 -8.47
CA GLY A 86 7.51 3.67 -8.94
C GLY A 86 7.65 3.66 -10.46
N ARG A 87 6.53 3.74 -11.17
CA ARG A 87 6.51 3.85 -12.64
C ARG A 87 7.06 5.18 -13.14
N THR A 88 6.71 6.29 -12.51
CA THR A 88 7.17 7.63 -12.89
C THR A 88 8.69 7.75 -12.71
N TRP A 89 9.23 7.14 -11.69
CA TRP A 89 10.65 7.10 -11.42
C TRP A 89 11.40 6.05 -12.24
N GLY A 90 10.69 5.13 -12.88
CA GLY A 90 11.32 4.04 -13.65
C GLY A 90 12.17 3.15 -12.75
N ILE A 91 11.66 2.77 -11.56
CA ILE A 91 12.41 1.97 -10.59
C ILE A 91 12.52 0.53 -11.09
N GLY A 92 13.75 0.03 -11.18
CA GLY A 92 14.10 -1.25 -11.81
C GLY A 92 14.56 -1.07 -13.24
N SER A 93 15.11 -2.13 -13.83
CA SER A 93 15.48 -2.11 -15.25
C SER A 93 14.27 -2.39 -16.14
N GLU A 94 14.21 -1.79 -17.33
CA GLU A 94 13.13 -2.03 -18.31
C GLU A 94 13.03 -3.51 -18.74
N GLU A 95 14.13 -4.26 -18.61
CA GLU A 95 14.21 -5.65 -19.07
C GLU A 95 13.79 -6.66 -17.97
N SER A 96 14.09 -6.37 -16.71
CA SER A 96 13.92 -7.34 -15.61
C SER A 96 12.95 -6.91 -14.53
N ASP A 97 12.49 -5.66 -14.51
CA ASP A 97 11.62 -5.12 -13.47
C ASP A 97 12.10 -5.44 -12.03
N ASP A 98 13.43 -5.38 -11.83
CA ASP A 98 14.12 -5.80 -10.61
C ASP A 98 14.28 -4.67 -9.58
N GLY A 99 13.26 -3.85 -9.48
CA GLY A 99 13.18 -2.72 -8.56
C GLY A 99 12.23 -2.94 -7.41
N ALA A 100 12.51 -2.28 -6.28
CA ALA A 100 11.60 -2.17 -5.15
C ALA A 100 11.59 -0.75 -4.59
N LEU A 101 10.46 -0.33 -4.01
CA LEU A 101 10.27 1.00 -3.45
C LEU A 101 9.62 0.90 -2.07
N LEU A 102 10.31 1.35 -1.04
CA LEU A 102 9.74 1.54 0.28
C LEU A 102 9.20 2.96 0.39
N ILE A 103 7.89 3.10 0.52
CA ILE A 103 7.20 4.39 0.68
C ILE A 103 6.70 4.56 2.11
N VAL A 104 6.93 5.74 2.68
CA VAL A 104 6.38 6.16 3.97
C VAL A 104 5.63 7.48 3.81
N ALA A 105 4.36 7.49 4.20
CA ALA A 105 3.50 8.67 4.26
C ALA A 105 3.17 8.96 5.74
N PRO A 106 3.95 9.82 6.42
CA PRO A 106 3.83 10.00 7.87
C PRO A 106 2.52 10.67 8.29
N ASN A 107 1.97 11.58 7.48
CA ASN A 107 0.72 12.26 7.81
C ASN A 107 -0.48 11.33 7.76
N GLU A 108 -0.53 10.41 6.79
CA GLU A 108 -1.56 9.38 6.68
C GLU A 108 -1.25 8.15 7.54
N ARG A 109 -0.06 8.10 8.15
CA ARG A 109 0.45 6.95 8.92
C ARG A 109 0.42 5.65 8.11
N LYS A 110 0.90 5.74 6.89
CA LYS A 110 0.94 4.60 5.97
C LYS A 110 2.36 4.30 5.52
N VAL A 111 2.63 3.02 5.36
CA VAL A 111 3.87 2.49 4.79
C VAL A 111 3.54 1.39 3.79
N ARG A 112 4.30 1.33 2.71
CA ARG A 112 4.14 0.31 1.68
C ARG A 112 5.49 -0.07 1.06
N ILE A 113 5.59 -1.31 0.64
CA ILE A 113 6.68 -1.81 -0.20
C ILE A 113 6.06 -2.17 -1.55
N GLU A 114 6.44 -1.44 -2.59
CA GLU A 114 6.14 -1.77 -3.99
C GLU A 114 7.26 -2.63 -4.54
N VAL A 115 6.89 -3.66 -5.27
CA VAL A 115 7.83 -4.67 -5.76
C VAL A 115 7.63 -4.84 -7.26
N GLY A 116 8.70 -4.70 -8.03
CA GLY A 116 8.70 -5.01 -9.47
C GLY A 116 8.60 -6.50 -9.73
N TYR A 117 8.04 -6.87 -10.88
CA TYR A 117 7.77 -8.28 -11.25
C TYR A 117 8.99 -9.20 -11.15
N GLY A 118 10.19 -8.68 -11.45
CA GLY A 118 11.43 -9.44 -11.35
C GLY A 118 11.81 -9.85 -9.94
N LEU A 119 11.30 -9.13 -8.93
CA LEU A 119 11.57 -9.43 -7.52
C LEU A 119 10.44 -10.17 -6.81
N GLU A 120 9.23 -10.25 -7.39
CA GLU A 120 8.08 -10.92 -6.76
C GLU A 120 8.36 -12.35 -6.27
N PRO A 121 9.16 -13.19 -6.98
CA PRO A 121 9.46 -14.54 -6.51
C PRO A 121 10.23 -14.60 -5.19
N ILE A 122 10.96 -13.54 -4.84
CA ILE A 122 11.85 -13.50 -3.67
C ILE A 122 11.49 -12.41 -2.66
N LEU A 123 10.76 -11.37 -3.08
CA LEU A 123 10.20 -10.33 -2.23
C LEU A 123 8.67 -10.33 -2.39
N THR A 124 8.04 -11.35 -1.83
CA THR A 124 6.60 -11.58 -1.94
C THR A 124 5.78 -10.62 -1.07
N ASP A 125 4.48 -10.53 -1.34
CA ASP A 125 3.54 -9.78 -0.50
C ASP A 125 3.55 -10.22 0.96
N GLY A 126 3.69 -11.53 1.21
CA GLY A 126 3.77 -12.06 2.57
C GLY A 126 5.03 -11.61 3.28
N LEU A 127 6.17 -11.62 2.58
CA LEU A 127 7.42 -11.12 3.16
C LEU A 127 7.37 -9.61 3.39
N SER A 128 6.89 -8.84 2.43
CA SER A 128 6.67 -7.39 2.55
C SER A 128 5.77 -7.06 3.74
N PHE A 129 4.69 -7.82 3.93
CA PHE A 129 3.82 -7.71 5.10
C PHE A 129 4.59 -7.97 6.41
N LEU A 130 5.43 -9.01 6.48
CA LEU A 130 6.21 -9.31 7.68
C LEU A 130 7.26 -8.22 7.95
N VAL A 131 7.96 -7.73 6.95
CA VAL A 131 8.92 -6.63 7.09
C VAL A 131 8.23 -5.39 7.66
N ILE A 132 7.09 -5.00 7.09
CA ILE A 132 6.32 -3.85 7.59
C ILE A 132 5.92 -4.07 9.05
N ASN A 133 5.33 -5.21 9.38
CA ASN A 133 4.72 -5.41 10.70
C ASN A 133 5.74 -5.74 11.81
N ARG A 134 6.90 -6.32 11.49
CA ARG A 134 7.90 -6.73 12.48
C ARG A 134 9.05 -5.75 12.62
N GLU A 135 9.48 -5.14 11.50
CA GLU A 135 10.67 -4.30 11.49
C GLU A 135 10.32 -2.80 11.51
N ILE A 136 9.29 -2.40 10.76
CA ILE A 136 8.97 -0.99 10.56
C ILE A 136 7.97 -0.48 11.62
N LEU A 137 6.77 -1.03 11.65
CA LEU A 137 5.68 -0.51 12.48
C LEU A 137 5.95 -0.47 13.98
N PRO A 138 6.66 -1.43 14.60
CA PRO A 138 6.96 -1.34 16.03
C PRO A 138 7.81 -0.13 16.39
N ARG A 139 8.76 0.26 15.53
CA ARG A 139 9.60 1.45 15.70
C ARG A 139 8.80 2.73 15.45
N PHE A 140 7.98 2.76 14.42
CA PHE A 140 7.09 3.89 14.14
C PHE A 140 6.13 4.18 15.29
N LYS A 141 5.58 3.16 15.93
CA LYS A 141 4.73 3.28 17.14
C LYS A 141 5.48 3.85 18.35
N GLN A 142 6.81 3.71 18.38
CA GLN A 142 7.69 4.28 19.39
C GLN A 142 8.18 5.70 19.03
N GLY A 143 7.80 6.22 17.85
CA GLY A 143 8.24 7.52 17.33
C GLY A 143 9.57 7.49 16.60
N ASP A 144 10.20 6.32 16.47
CA ASP A 144 11.48 6.13 15.77
C ASP A 144 11.23 5.81 14.28
N MET A 145 10.85 6.84 13.51
CA MET A 145 10.62 6.67 12.07
C MET A 145 11.91 6.37 11.30
N PRO A 146 13.02 7.11 11.50
CA PRO A 146 14.26 6.80 10.79
C PRO A 146 14.77 5.40 11.06
N GLY A 147 14.76 4.96 12.32
CA GLY A 147 15.15 3.61 12.71
C GLY A 147 14.24 2.52 12.12
N GLY A 148 12.94 2.80 11.99
CA GLY A 148 12.00 1.89 11.33
C GLY A 148 12.27 1.78 9.83
N ILE A 149 12.53 2.89 9.15
CA ILE A 149 12.90 2.92 7.73
C ILE A 149 14.21 2.13 7.51
N ALA A 150 15.22 2.40 8.33
CA ALA A 150 16.50 1.71 8.24
C ALA A 150 16.35 0.20 8.46
N ALA A 151 15.62 -0.23 9.49
CA ALA A 151 15.40 -1.65 9.79
C ALA A 151 14.63 -2.37 8.67
N GLY A 152 13.57 -1.74 8.14
CA GLY A 152 12.84 -2.30 7.00
C GLY A 152 13.70 -2.42 5.75
N THR A 153 14.51 -1.38 5.47
CA THR A 153 15.46 -1.40 4.35
C THR A 153 16.51 -2.52 4.52
N ASP A 154 17.05 -2.70 5.73
CA ASP A 154 18.01 -3.75 6.01
C ASP A 154 17.43 -5.15 5.82
N ALA A 155 16.19 -5.37 6.26
CA ALA A 155 15.48 -6.64 6.07
C ALA A 155 15.23 -6.93 4.57
N ILE A 156 14.85 -5.91 3.78
CA ILE A 156 14.69 -6.06 2.32
C ILE A 156 16.03 -6.40 1.67
N ILE A 157 17.11 -5.67 1.97
CA ILE A 157 18.44 -5.93 1.45
C ILE A 157 18.89 -7.35 1.77
N GLN A 158 18.77 -7.76 3.04
CA GLN A 158 19.14 -9.10 3.48
C GLN A 158 18.43 -10.18 2.65
N GLN A 159 17.15 -10.03 2.41
CA GLN A 159 16.36 -10.95 1.59
C GLN A 159 16.85 -10.97 0.14
N LEU A 160 17.07 -9.80 -0.45
CA LEU A 160 17.46 -9.66 -1.84
C LEU A 160 18.93 -10.10 -2.10
N GLU A 161 19.77 -10.17 -1.08
CA GLU A 161 21.15 -10.68 -1.16
C GLU A 161 21.27 -12.21 -0.94
N LEU A 162 20.19 -12.88 -0.54
CA LEU A 162 20.19 -14.34 -0.40
C LEU A 162 20.43 -15.02 -1.75
N PRO A 163 21.08 -16.19 -1.76
CA PRO A 163 21.10 -17.07 -2.94
C PRO A 163 19.65 -17.37 -3.39
N PRO A 164 19.39 -17.51 -4.71
CA PRO A 164 18.02 -17.61 -5.23
C PRO A 164 17.15 -18.69 -4.57
N GLU A 165 17.71 -19.86 -4.30
CA GLU A 165 16.99 -20.96 -3.64
C GLU A 165 16.62 -20.64 -2.19
N GLN A 166 17.53 -19.99 -1.44
CA GLN A 166 17.28 -19.58 -0.07
C GLN A 166 16.29 -18.43 0.00
N ALA A 167 16.39 -17.46 -0.94
CA ALA A 167 15.45 -16.37 -1.05
C ALA A 167 14.03 -16.87 -1.32
N ALA A 168 13.86 -17.82 -2.23
CA ALA A 168 12.55 -18.42 -2.53
C ALA A 168 11.98 -19.20 -1.33
N GLN A 169 12.83 -19.97 -0.62
CA GLN A 169 12.40 -20.68 0.60
C GLN A 169 11.99 -19.73 1.71
N ALA A 170 12.77 -18.66 1.95
CA ALA A 170 12.43 -17.63 2.93
C ALA A 170 11.11 -16.92 2.57
N ALA A 171 10.91 -16.60 1.30
CA ALA A 171 9.68 -15.99 0.81
C ALA A 171 8.47 -16.92 0.98
N ALA A 172 8.60 -18.22 0.69
CA ALA A 172 7.54 -19.20 0.90
C ALA A 172 7.16 -19.31 2.40
N ALA A 173 8.15 -19.42 3.27
CA ALA A 173 7.94 -19.46 4.72
C ALA A 173 7.29 -18.17 5.23
N ALA A 174 7.67 -17.01 4.68
CA ALA A 174 7.07 -15.74 5.03
C ALA A 174 5.60 -15.65 4.59
N ASN A 175 5.25 -16.18 3.43
CA ASN A 175 3.86 -16.24 2.97
C ASN A 175 2.98 -17.05 3.91
N GLU A 176 3.45 -18.20 4.38
CA GLU A 176 2.74 -19.03 5.36
C GLU A 176 2.54 -18.29 6.70
N GLN A 177 3.60 -17.65 7.20
CA GLN A 177 3.54 -16.87 8.43
C GLN A 177 2.60 -15.66 8.30
N ALA A 178 2.66 -14.95 7.18
CA ALA A 178 1.77 -13.82 6.92
C ALA A 178 0.30 -14.26 6.82
N ALA A 179 0.03 -15.41 6.19
CA ALA A 179 -1.31 -15.99 6.13
C ALA A 179 -1.83 -16.34 7.53
N GLN A 180 -0.99 -16.94 8.38
CA GLN A 180 -1.34 -17.24 9.76
C GLN A 180 -1.59 -15.98 10.60
N ALA A 181 -0.76 -14.94 10.44
CA ALA A 181 -0.92 -13.66 11.14
C ALA A 181 -2.24 -12.98 10.76
N ARG A 182 -2.55 -12.95 9.46
CA ARG A 182 -3.82 -12.39 8.96
C ARG A 182 -5.05 -13.20 9.41
N ALA A 183 -4.92 -14.52 9.50
CA ALA A 183 -5.99 -15.39 10.02
C ALA A 183 -6.21 -15.21 11.53
N GLY A 184 -5.15 -14.90 12.28
CA GLY A 184 -5.23 -14.60 13.72
C GLY A 184 -5.92 -13.27 14.04
N ASP A 185 -5.85 -12.29 13.14
CA ASP A 185 -6.59 -11.02 13.21
C ASP A 185 -8.03 -11.14 12.67
N GLY A 186 -8.39 -12.28 12.08
CA GLY A 186 -9.74 -12.61 11.66
C GLY A 186 -10.66 -12.76 12.87
N ILE A 187 -11.99 -12.67 12.60
CA ILE A 187 -13.08 -12.73 13.56
C ILE A 187 -12.77 -13.77 14.65
N GLY A 188 -12.46 -13.29 15.85
CA GLY A 188 -12.16 -14.15 16.99
C GLY A 188 -13.35 -15.05 17.33
N LEU A 189 -13.09 -16.20 17.96
CA LEU A 189 -14.15 -17.11 18.40
C LEU A 189 -15.26 -16.40 19.18
N PHE A 190 -14.90 -15.37 19.94
CA PHE A 190 -15.82 -14.50 20.67
C PHE A 190 -16.75 -13.71 19.73
N GLU A 191 -16.21 -13.13 18.66
CA GLU A 191 -16.99 -12.37 17.66
C GLU A 191 -17.89 -13.28 16.85
N VAL A 192 -17.44 -14.51 16.52
CA VAL A 192 -18.30 -15.54 15.88
C VAL A 192 -19.44 -15.93 16.81
N ILE A 193 -19.14 -16.19 18.08
CA ILE A 193 -20.17 -16.51 19.08
C ILE A 193 -21.12 -15.32 19.25
N PHE A 194 -20.61 -14.09 19.35
CA PHE A 194 -21.41 -12.88 19.45
C PHE A 194 -22.30 -12.69 18.23
N MET A 195 -21.73 -12.90 17.02
CA MET A 195 -22.50 -12.82 15.77
C MET A 195 -23.58 -13.89 15.70
N LEU A 196 -23.30 -15.11 16.14
CA LEU A 196 -24.30 -16.19 16.19
C LEU A 196 -25.39 -15.90 17.21
N VAL A 197 -25.05 -15.39 18.38
CA VAL A 197 -26.01 -14.97 19.42
C VAL A 197 -26.85 -13.79 18.91
N PHE A 198 -26.24 -12.80 18.27
CA PHE A 198 -26.94 -11.66 17.68
C PHE A 198 -27.87 -12.09 16.53
N LEU A 199 -27.40 -13.00 15.66
CA LEU A 199 -28.21 -13.59 14.61
C LEU A 199 -29.42 -14.32 15.18
N PHE A 200 -29.21 -15.14 16.21
CA PHE A 200 -30.25 -15.95 16.82
C PHE A 200 -31.30 -15.09 17.56
N PHE A 201 -30.85 -14.09 18.32
CA PHE A 201 -31.78 -13.29 19.14
C PHE A 201 -32.40 -12.10 18.43
N PHE A 202 -31.71 -11.53 17.40
CA PHE A 202 -32.18 -10.33 16.72
C PHE A 202 -32.62 -10.55 15.27
N ILE A 203 -31.88 -11.34 14.49
CA ILE A 203 -32.14 -11.48 13.06
C ILE A 203 -33.19 -12.55 12.77
N ILE A 204 -33.16 -13.69 13.47
CA ILE A 204 -34.16 -14.75 13.24
C ILE A 204 -35.58 -14.29 13.60
N PRO A 205 -35.83 -13.57 14.71
CA PRO A 205 -37.15 -12.99 14.99
C PRO A 205 -37.57 -11.94 13.97
N LEU A 206 -36.61 -11.09 13.50
CA LEU A 206 -36.87 -10.05 12.51
C LEU A 206 -37.22 -10.64 11.13
N LEU A 207 -36.52 -11.71 10.71
CA LEU A 207 -36.78 -12.41 9.45
C LEU A 207 -38.09 -13.22 9.44
N ARG A 208 -38.61 -13.62 10.62
CA ARG A 208 -39.90 -14.18 10.74
C ARG A 208 -41.04 -13.18 10.47
N GLY A 209 -40.70 -11.86 10.54
CA GLY A 209 -41.62 -10.75 10.22
C GLY A 209 -41.56 -10.22 8.80
N LEU A 210 -40.48 -10.50 8.04
CA LEU A 210 -40.24 -9.90 6.73
C LEU A 210 -39.83 -10.97 5.69
N ARG A 211 -40.83 -11.58 5.08
CA ARG A 211 -40.64 -12.42 3.88
C ARG A 211 -40.64 -11.50 2.65
N GLY A 212 -39.48 -11.25 2.05
CA GLY A 212 -39.39 -10.67 0.69
C GLY A 212 -38.16 -9.87 0.36
N GLY A 213 -37.30 -10.39 -0.50
CA GLY A 213 -36.68 -9.61 -1.57
C GLY A 213 -35.18 -9.33 -1.61
N LYS A 214 -34.52 -10.07 -2.48
CA LYS A 214 -33.43 -9.73 -3.45
C LYS A 214 -31.98 -9.58 -3.01
N ARG A 215 -31.16 -10.41 -3.68
CA ARG A 215 -29.68 -10.52 -3.66
C ARG A 215 -28.97 -9.39 -4.38
N TYR A 216 -27.84 -8.96 -3.85
CA TYR A 216 -26.79 -8.29 -4.63
C TYR A 216 -25.42 -8.96 -4.40
N ARG A 217 -24.67 -9.14 -5.49
CA ARG A 217 -23.37 -9.84 -5.54
C ARG A 217 -22.35 -8.90 -6.17
N GLY A 218 -21.25 -8.67 -5.51
CA GLY A 218 -20.09 -7.98 -6.10
C GLY A 218 -18.83 -8.35 -5.34
N GLY A 219 -17.87 -8.94 -6.06
CA GLY A 219 -16.56 -9.26 -5.56
C GLY A 219 -15.51 -8.32 -6.15
N PHE A 220 -14.45 -8.05 -5.39
CA PHE A 220 -13.23 -7.47 -5.90
C PHE A 220 -12.05 -8.10 -5.16
N GLY A 221 -11.05 -8.53 -5.93
CA GLY A 221 -9.76 -8.99 -5.43
C GLY A 221 -8.65 -8.06 -5.93
N GLY A 222 -7.70 -7.78 -5.10
CA GLY A 222 -6.48 -7.06 -5.42
C GLY A 222 -5.51 -7.23 -4.26
N GLY A 223 -4.33 -7.81 -4.50
CA GLY A 223 -3.33 -8.07 -3.49
C GLY A 223 -2.33 -6.92 -3.38
N GLY A 224 -1.92 -6.63 -2.18
CA GLY A 224 -0.89 -5.67 -1.82
C GLY A 224 -0.79 -5.56 -0.30
N ALA A 225 0.43 -5.43 0.23
CA ALA A 225 0.62 -5.24 1.65
C ALA A 225 0.85 -3.77 1.97
N SER A 226 -0.07 -3.17 2.73
CA SER A 226 0.04 -1.85 3.34
C SER A 226 -0.15 -1.96 4.85
N GLY A 227 0.45 -1.05 5.61
CA GLY A 227 0.32 -0.95 7.05
C GLY A 227 0.06 0.48 7.50
N GLY A 228 -0.60 0.65 8.66
CA GLY A 228 -0.82 1.92 9.33
C GLY A 228 -0.43 1.86 10.81
N TRP A 229 -0.09 3.00 11.43
CA TRP A 229 0.29 3.15 12.84
C TRP A 229 -0.42 4.28 13.56
#